data_c603d999555d0d3ed3ec43ad299adc1b
#
_entry.id   c603d999555d0d3ed3ec43ad299adc1b
#
_cell.length_a   1.000
_cell.length_b   1.000
_cell.length_c   1.000
_cell.angle_alpha   90.00
_cell.angle_beta   90.00
_cell.angle_gamma   90.00
#
_symmetry.space_group_name_H-M   'P 1'
#
loop_
_entity.id
_entity.type
_entity.pdbx_description
1 polymer ?
#
loop_
_entity_poly.entity_id
_entity_poly.type
_entity_poly.pdbx_seq_one_letter_code
_entity_poly.pdbx_strand_id
1 'polypeptide(L)'
;MSKKILVIGATGRTGGELVKLLVQDGQSVRVATRNPPAALSKFKNAVEAVEFDYERPSTFAPAVDGVDKIFLSVRPGDNHSDKFAMPLVDEAKKANVRHIVALTAMGVEKDDAFMLRILEKYIESSGISYTHLRPNWFMQNFDSGPMFQDIKATGALHLPAADAKISFIDLRDIAAVGFAALTGSGHINKAYTLTGKESLSYFEVVEKLSIASGKRITYVPISEAEARAGLMKAAVPDELIERWADFHRKIRQGHCSPVTADVELVIGRTPIMFDQYVKDYEAAWK
;
A
#
# COMPACT_ATOMS: atom_id res chain seq x y z
N MET A 1 9.00 -21.19 21.51
CA MET A 1 9.41 -20.98 20.10
C MET A 1 9.21 -19.52 19.74
N SER A 2 10.16 -18.89 19.05
CA SER A 2 10.02 -17.51 18.57
C SER A 2 8.78 -17.40 17.67
N LYS A 3 7.93 -16.40 17.91
CA LYS A 3 6.72 -16.15 17.12
C LYS A 3 7.14 -15.52 15.78
N LYS A 4 7.05 -16.30 14.70
CA LYS A 4 7.50 -15.87 13.37
C LYS A 4 6.45 -15.04 12.66
N ILE A 5 6.86 -13.93 12.06
CA ILE A 5 6.01 -13.03 11.27
C ILE A 5 6.35 -13.21 9.79
N LEU A 6 5.35 -13.60 8.98
CA LEU A 6 5.47 -13.65 7.53
C LEU A 6 5.10 -12.31 6.92
N VAL A 7 5.97 -11.76 6.09
CA VAL A 7 5.68 -10.52 5.34
C VAL A 7 5.56 -10.83 3.85
N ILE A 8 4.34 -10.76 3.33
CA ILE A 8 4.05 -10.86 1.89
C ILE A 8 4.11 -9.46 1.29
N GLY A 9 4.76 -9.33 0.13
CA GLY A 9 5.08 -8.02 -0.44
C GLY A 9 6.32 -7.36 0.17
N ALA A 10 7.17 -8.09 0.88
CA ALA A 10 8.39 -7.61 1.54
C ALA A 10 9.40 -6.96 0.59
N THR A 11 9.42 -7.35 -0.68
CA THR A 11 10.31 -6.74 -1.68
C THR A 11 9.78 -5.40 -2.21
N GLY A 12 8.50 -5.10 -1.99
CA GLY A 12 7.88 -3.81 -2.28
C GLY A 12 8.31 -2.72 -1.29
N ARG A 13 7.80 -1.50 -1.48
CA ARG A 13 8.19 -0.33 -0.68
C ARG A 13 7.63 -0.41 0.75
N THR A 14 6.32 -0.56 0.90
CA THR A 14 5.67 -0.65 2.23
C THR A 14 6.13 -1.88 3.02
N GLY A 15 6.10 -3.06 2.39
CA GLY A 15 6.57 -4.29 3.04
C GLY A 15 8.05 -4.24 3.40
N GLY A 16 8.87 -3.59 2.57
CA GLY A 16 10.29 -3.40 2.85
C GLY A 16 10.55 -2.52 4.07
N GLU A 17 9.82 -1.43 4.24
CA GLU A 17 9.90 -0.60 5.45
C GLU A 17 9.40 -1.37 6.68
N LEU A 18 8.31 -2.13 6.56
CA LEU A 18 7.82 -2.97 7.65
C LEU A 18 8.87 -4.02 8.08
N VAL A 19 9.53 -4.69 7.14
CA VAL A 19 10.59 -5.66 7.46
C VAL A 19 11.73 -4.99 8.23
N LYS A 20 12.15 -3.78 7.84
CA LYS A 20 13.18 -3.03 8.56
C LYS A 20 12.78 -2.79 10.03
N LEU A 21 11.55 -2.32 10.26
CA LEU A 21 11.04 -2.09 11.62
C LEU A 21 11.00 -3.38 12.45
N LEU A 22 10.49 -4.47 11.88
CA LEU A 22 10.41 -5.77 12.55
C LEU A 22 11.80 -6.33 12.91
N VAL A 23 12.76 -6.23 12.00
CA VAL A 23 14.14 -6.68 12.23
C VAL A 23 14.85 -5.83 13.29
N GLN A 24 14.66 -4.51 13.25
CA GLN A 24 15.21 -3.59 14.26
C GLN A 24 14.67 -3.86 15.67
N ASP A 25 13.41 -4.31 15.76
CA ASP A 25 12.76 -4.70 17.03
C ASP A 25 13.11 -6.15 17.46
N GLY A 26 13.97 -6.85 16.72
CA GLY A 26 14.40 -8.22 17.05
C GLY A 26 13.35 -9.29 16.78
N GLN A 27 12.33 -9.01 15.97
CA GLN A 27 11.30 -9.99 15.60
C GLN A 27 11.88 -11.05 14.65
N SER A 28 11.36 -12.28 14.75
CA SER A 28 11.66 -13.34 13.78
C SER A 28 10.85 -13.13 12.52
N VAL A 29 11.50 -12.73 11.43
CA VAL A 29 10.82 -12.37 10.17
C VAL A 29 11.10 -13.38 9.08
N ARG A 30 10.05 -13.85 8.41
CA ARG A 30 10.09 -14.58 7.14
C ARG A 30 9.55 -13.67 6.04
N VAL A 31 10.27 -13.54 4.93
CA VAL A 31 9.82 -12.79 3.76
C VAL A 31 9.38 -13.72 2.65
N ALA A 32 8.19 -13.48 2.11
CA ALA A 32 7.61 -14.22 0.98
C ALA A 32 7.99 -13.53 -0.33
N THR A 33 8.64 -14.26 -1.25
CA THR A 33 9.16 -13.68 -2.49
C THR A 33 9.35 -14.73 -3.59
N ARG A 34 9.27 -14.32 -4.85
CA ARG A 34 9.63 -15.17 -6.01
C ARG A 34 11.14 -15.38 -6.15
N ASN A 35 11.96 -14.57 -5.48
CA ASN A 35 13.42 -14.66 -5.52
C ASN A 35 14.02 -14.59 -4.11
N PRO A 36 14.06 -15.70 -3.36
CA PRO A 36 14.60 -15.74 -2.01
C PRO A 36 16.06 -15.25 -1.90
N PRO A 37 17.01 -15.62 -2.78
CA PRO A 37 18.38 -15.11 -2.69
C PRO A 37 18.48 -13.58 -2.76
N ALA A 38 17.72 -12.95 -3.65
CA ALA A 38 17.70 -11.49 -3.76
C ALA A 38 17.11 -10.82 -2.49
N ALA A 39 16.10 -11.43 -1.87
CA ALA A 39 15.55 -10.94 -0.62
C ALA A 39 16.54 -11.06 0.54
N LEU A 40 17.23 -12.18 0.67
CA LEU A 40 18.29 -12.35 1.69
C LEU A 40 19.37 -11.28 1.55
N SER A 41 19.85 -11.03 0.32
CA SER A 41 20.81 -9.96 0.05
C SER A 41 20.25 -8.58 0.42
N LYS A 42 19.00 -8.25 0.02
CA LYS A 42 18.33 -6.98 0.33
C LYS A 42 18.28 -6.70 1.83
N PHE A 43 17.98 -7.72 2.64
CA PHE A 43 17.85 -7.61 4.09
C PHE A 43 19.10 -8.07 4.85
N LYS A 44 20.27 -8.18 4.18
CA LYS A 44 21.57 -8.52 4.77
C LYS A 44 21.52 -9.79 5.63
N ASN A 45 20.78 -10.81 5.19
CA ASN A 45 20.56 -12.08 5.90
C ASN A 45 19.92 -11.93 7.30
N ALA A 46 19.26 -10.81 7.60
CA ALA A 46 18.56 -10.60 8.87
C ALA A 46 17.15 -11.22 8.90
N VAL A 47 16.74 -11.93 7.85
CA VAL A 47 15.42 -12.55 7.68
C VAL A 47 15.57 -13.99 7.17
N GLU A 48 14.54 -14.79 7.37
CA GLU A 48 14.31 -16.00 6.58
C GLU A 48 13.60 -15.63 5.27
N ALA A 49 13.97 -16.23 4.16
CA ALA A 49 13.29 -16.01 2.88
C ALA A 49 12.71 -17.34 2.37
N VAL A 50 11.46 -17.29 1.91
CA VAL A 50 10.75 -18.43 1.35
C VAL A 50 10.22 -18.11 -0.04
N GLU A 51 10.24 -19.11 -0.91
CA GLU A 51 9.62 -18.98 -2.22
C GLU A 51 8.11 -18.83 -2.08
N PHE A 52 7.56 -17.82 -2.74
CA PHE A 52 6.14 -17.53 -2.73
C PHE A 52 5.69 -16.88 -4.04
N ASP A 53 4.65 -17.42 -4.62
CA ASP A 53 4.00 -16.85 -5.80
C ASP A 53 2.49 -17.07 -5.73
N TYR A 54 1.72 -16.01 -5.81
CA TYR A 54 0.25 -16.08 -5.83
C TYR A 54 -0.31 -16.97 -6.95
N GLU A 55 0.41 -17.09 -8.07
CA GLU A 55 0.01 -17.95 -9.20
C GLU A 55 0.40 -19.42 -9.01
N ARG A 56 1.14 -19.73 -7.93
CA ARG A 56 1.58 -21.10 -7.60
C ARG A 56 1.15 -21.49 -6.19
N PRO A 57 -0.09 -21.97 -5.98
CA PRO A 57 -0.63 -22.32 -4.65
C PRO A 57 0.22 -23.33 -3.87
N SER A 58 1.01 -24.18 -4.56
CA SER A 58 1.94 -25.10 -3.91
C SER A 58 3.02 -24.40 -3.04
N THR A 59 3.24 -23.08 -3.22
CA THR A 59 4.17 -22.28 -2.42
C THR A 59 3.56 -21.77 -1.11
N PHE A 60 2.24 -21.89 -0.91
CA PHE A 60 1.56 -21.28 0.23
C PHE A 60 1.80 -22.05 1.52
N ALA A 61 1.58 -23.36 1.53
CA ALA A 61 1.78 -24.17 2.72
C ALA A 61 3.22 -24.05 3.29
N PRO A 62 4.30 -24.16 2.49
CA PRO A 62 5.66 -23.90 2.99
C PRO A 62 5.87 -22.47 3.52
N ALA A 63 5.20 -21.47 2.92
CA ALA A 63 5.35 -20.09 3.34
C ALA A 63 4.77 -19.85 4.73
N VAL A 64 3.63 -20.46 5.07
CA VAL A 64 2.92 -20.28 6.36
C VAL A 64 3.33 -21.27 7.44
N ASP A 65 4.15 -22.27 7.14
CA ASP A 65 4.58 -23.28 8.11
C ASP A 65 5.35 -22.65 9.27
N GLY A 66 4.89 -22.88 10.51
CA GLY A 66 5.47 -22.32 11.73
C GLY A 66 5.33 -20.79 11.88
N VAL A 67 4.45 -20.15 11.09
CA VAL A 67 4.17 -18.71 11.16
C VAL A 67 3.08 -18.43 12.20
N ASP A 68 3.28 -17.39 12.99
CA ASP A 68 2.33 -16.92 13.99
C ASP A 68 1.42 -15.80 13.47
N LYS A 69 1.98 -14.87 12.70
CA LYS A 69 1.26 -13.71 12.14
C LYS A 69 1.68 -13.43 10.71
N ILE A 70 0.78 -12.83 9.93
CA ILE A 70 1.02 -12.50 8.52
C ILE A 70 0.75 -11.01 8.30
N PHE A 71 1.66 -10.32 7.62
CA PHE A 71 1.34 -9.10 6.88
C PHE A 71 1.02 -9.50 5.44
N LEU A 72 -0.21 -9.24 5.03
CA LEU A 72 -0.75 -9.61 3.72
C LEU A 72 -0.88 -8.38 2.83
N SER A 73 -0.06 -8.29 1.79
CA SER A 73 -0.18 -7.29 0.73
C SER A 73 -0.38 -7.99 -0.60
N VAL A 74 -1.48 -7.70 -1.28
CA VAL A 74 -1.77 -8.20 -2.62
C VAL A 74 -1.07 -7.36 -3.69
N ARG A 75 -1.00 -7.86 -4.92
CA ARG A 75 -0.36 -7.13 -6.03
C ARG A 75 -1.15 -5.86 -6.36
N PRO A 76 -0.48 -4.70 -6.47
CA PRO A 76 -1.14 -3.51 -7.01
C PRO A 76 -1.63 -3.76 -8.43
N GLY A 77 -2.86 -3.36 -8.69
CA GLY A 77 -3.41 -3.48 -10.04
C GLY A 77 -4.04 -4.84 -10.40
N ASP A 78 -3.96 -5.83 -9.53
CA ASP A 78 -4.59 -7.14 -9.75
C ASP A 78 -6.10 -7.07 -9.53
N ASN A 79 -6.88 -7.52 -10.52
CA ASN A 79 -8.35 -7.56 -10.45
C ASN A 79 -8.89 -8.80 -9.75
N HIS A 80 -8.03 -9.73 -9.40
CA HIS A 80 -8.39 -11.03 -8.81
C HIS A 80 -7.63 -11.30 -7.52
N SER A 81 -7.18 -10.23 -6.83
CA SER A 81 -6.44 -10.35 -5.57
C SER A 81 -7.20 -11.14 -4.51
N ASP A 82 -8.54 -11.03 -4.50
CA ASP A 82 -9.42 -11.84 -3.69
C ASP A 82 -9.21 -13.33 -3.93
N LYS A 83 -9.25 -13.75 -5.20
CA LYS A 83 -9.13 -15.17 -5.59
C LYS A 83 -7.74 -15.75 -5.33
N PHE A 84 -6.69 -14.98 -5.57
CA PHE A 84 -5.32 -15.44 -5.35
C PHE A 84 -4.93 -15.45 -3.87
N ALA A 85 -5.46 -14.54 -3.06
CA ALA A 85 -5.14 -14.45 -1.63
C ALA A 85 -6.01 -15.37 -0.74
N MET A 86 -7.25 -15.70 -1.15
CA MET A 86 -8.14 -16.57 -0.37
C MET A 86 -7.54 -17.96 -0.09
N PRO A 87 -6.98 -18.71 -1.05
CA PRO A 87 -6.34 -19.99 -0.78
C PRO A 87 -5.17 -19.88 0.21
N LEU A 88 -4.47 -18.74 0.24
CA LEU A 88 -3.44 -18.50 1.25
C LEU A 88 -4.03 -18.33 2.64
N VAL A 89 -5.20 -17.68 2.79
CA VAL A 89 -5.91 -17.58 4.06
C VAL A 89 -6.32 -18.95 4.56
N ASP A 90 -6.73 -19.85 3.67
CA ASP A 90 -7.05 -21.24 4.03
C ASP A 90 -5.82 -22.01 4.53
N GLU A 91 -4.68 -21.87 3.86
CA GLU A 91 -3.42 -22.47 4.32
C GLU A 91 -2.95 -21.85 5.66
N ALA A 92 -3.11 -20.54 5.83
CA ALA A 92 -2.82 -19.87 7.09
C ALA A 92 -3.69 -20.41 8.24
N LYS A 93 -4.97 -20.67 7.99
CA LYS A 93 -5.88 -21.29 8.97
C LYS A 93 -5.43 -22.71 9.33
N LYS A 94 -5.09 -23.55 8.36
CA LYS A 94 -4.56 -24.90 8.57
C LYS A 94 -3.26 -24.90 9.38
N ALA A 95 -2.39 -23.92 9.15
CA ALA A 95 -1.13 -23.72 9.86
C ALA A 95 -1.30 -23.09 11.26
N ASN A 96 -2.53 -22.81 11.71
CA ASN A 96 -2.85 -22.15 12.98
C ASN A 96 -2.24 -20.74 13.11
N VAL A 97 -2.15 -19.99 12.02
CA VAL A 97 -1.81 -18.56 12.06
C VAL A 97 -2.86 -17.83 12.90
N ARG A 98 -2.41 -16.98 13.82
CA ARG A 98 -3.29 -16.34 14.80
C ARG A 98 -3.77 -14.96 14.38
N HIS A 99 -3.04 -14.27 13.50
CA HIS A 99 -3.39 -12.90 13.13
C HIS A 99 -2.93 -12.56 11.71
N ILE A 100 -3.81 -11.94 10.93
CA ILE A 100 -3.53 -11.40 9.60
C ILE A 100 -3.70 -9.88 9.63
N VAL A 101 -2.64 -9.14 9.34
CA VAL A 101 -2.68 -7.70 9.07
C VAL A 101 -2.73 -7.52 7.56
N ALA A 102 -3.89 -7.13 7.03
CA ALA A 102 -4.12 -7.01 5.60
C ALA A 102 -4.02 -5.54 5.15
N LEU A 103 -3.18 -5.28 4.14
CA LEU A 103 -3.09 -3.99 3.48
C LEU A 103 -4.12 -3.94 2.35
N THR A 104 -5.15 -3.11 2.53
CA THR A 104 -6.25 -2.92 1.59
C THR A 104 -6.27 -1.49 1.06
N ALA A 105 -7.39 -0.79 1.05
CA ALA A 105 -7.47 0.60 0.61
C ALA A 105 -8.61 1.35 1.31
N MET A 106 -8.47 2.67 1.45
CA MET A 106 -9.52 3.55 1.94
C MET A 106 -10.79 3.44 1.10
N GLY A 107 -11.92 3.32 1.77
CA GLY A 107 -13.24 3.30 1.13
C GLY A 107 -13.71 1.92 0.65
N VAL A 108 -12.90 0.87 0.78
CA VAL A 108 -13.31 -0.49 0.35
C VAL A 108 -14.54 -1.00 1.11
N GLU A 109 -14.73 -0.56 2.35
CA GLU A 109 -15.88 -0.92 3.18
C GLU A 109 -17.23 -0.41 2.64
N LYS A 110 -17.20 0.49 1.66
CA LYS A 110 -18.38 1.08 1.03
C LYS A 110 -18.85 0.32 -0.22
N ASP A 111 -18.07 -0.65 -0.69
CA ASP A 111 -18.35 -1.40 -1.90
C ASP A 111 -18.08 -2.89 -1.68
N ASP A 112 -19.14 -3.62 -1.35
CA ASP A 112 -19.09 -5.05 -1.07
C ASP A 112 -18.67 -5.92 -2.25
N ALA A 113 -18.75 -5.40 -3.47
CA ALA A 113 -18.31 -6.07 -4.68
C ALA A 113 -16.83 -5.80 -5.02
N PHE A 114 -16.22 -4.83 -4.35
CA PHE A 114 -14.82 -4.51 -4.60
C PHE A 114 -13.90 -5.64 -4.10
N MET A 115 -12.96 -6.06 -4.93
CA MET A 115 -12.10 -7.24 -4.68
C MET A 115 -11.40 -7.23 -3.31
N LEU A 116 -10.92 -6.07 -2.85
CA LEU A 116 -10.27 -5.97 -1.54
C LEU A 116 -11.28 -6.09 -0.40
N ARG A 117 -12.53 -5.65 -0.58
CA ARG A 117 -13.57 -5.88 0.43
C ARG A 117 -14.00 -7.34 0.48
N ILE A 118 -14.08 -8.00 -0.65
CA ILE A 118 -14.34 -9.46 -0.71
C ILE A 118 -13.25 -10.20 0.08
N LEU A 119 -11.98 -9.84 -0.11
CA LEU A 119 -10.86 -10.41 0.65
C LEU A 119 -10.95 -10.10 2.16
N GLU A 120 -11.27 -8.85 2.55
CA GLU A 120 -11.48 -8.50 3.96
C GLU A 120 -12.56 -9.38 4.60
N LYS A 121 -13.74 -9.51 3.96
CA LYS A 121 -14.83 -10.36 4.43
C LYS A 121 -14.42 -11.84 4.55
N TYR A 122 -13.61 -12.31 3.60
CA TYR A 122 -13.09 -13.68 3.65
C TYR A 122 -12.18 -13.91 4.87
N ILE A 123 -11.26 -12.97 5.12
CA ILE A 123 -10.41 -12.99 6.31
C ILE A 123 -11.26 -12.91 7.59
N GLU A 124 -12.23 -12.00 7.65
CA GLU A 124 -13.17 -11.84 8.77
C GLU A 124 -13.91 -13.14 9.09
N SER A 125 -14.34 -13.89 8.06
CA SER A 125 -15.07 -15.16 8.20
C SER A 125 -14.18 -16.38 8.47
N SER A 126 -12.86 -16.26 8.29
CA SER A 126 -11.91 -17.39 8.43
C SER A 126 -11.77 -17.90 9.86
N GLY A 127 -12.06 -17.06 10.85
CA GLY A 127 -11.82 -17.30 12.28
C GLY A 127 -10.41 -16.92 12.74
N ILE A 128 -9.53 -16.47 11.84
CA ILE A 128 -8.23 -15.87 12.18
C ILE A 128 -8.47 -14.43 12.63
N SER A 129 -7.82 -14.00 13.72
CA SER A 129 -7.88 -12.58 14.11
C SER A 129 -7.30 -11.69 12.99
N TYR A 130 -7.85 -10.50 12.80
CA TYR A 130 -7.44 -9.64 11.70
C TYR A 130 -7.20 -8.19 12.13
N THR A 131 -6.45 -7.46 11.29
CA THR A 131 -6.41 -5.99 11.26
C THR A 131 -6.36 -5.54 9.80
N HIS A 132 -7.31 -4.72 9.37
CA HIS A 132 -7.31 -4.14 8.04
C HIS A 132 -6.66 -2.76 8.06
N LEU A 133 -5.66 -2.55 7.23
CA LEU A 133 -5.03 -1.26 6.99
C LEU A 133 -5.55 -0.71 5.67
N ARG A 134 -6.33 0.35 5.75
CA ARG A 134 -7.00 0.99 4.60
C ARG A 134 -6.36 2.34 4.29
N PRO A 135 -5.17 2.36 3.67
CA PRO A 135 -4.51 3.61 3.34
C PRO A 135 -5.20 4.36 2.22
N ASN A 136 -5.07 5.68 2.25
CA ASN A 136 -5.33 6.56 1.14
C ASN A 136 -4.12 6.57 0.18
N TRP A 137 -4.14 7.44 -0.84
CA TRP A 137 -3.10 7.56 -1.85
C TRP A 137 -1.72 7.86 -1.24
N PHE A 138 -0.70 7.14 -1.76
CA PHE A 138 0.65 7.22 -1.21
C PHE A 138 1.38 8.46 -1.74
N MET A 139 2.08 9.18 -0.86
CA MET A 139 3.01 10.26 -1.25
C MET A 139 4.04 9.74 -2.25
N GLN A 140 4.46 8.50 -2.13
CA GLN A 140 5.46 7.88 -2.98
C GLN A 140 5.05 7.66 -4.43
N ASN A 141 3.83 7.98 -4.81
CA ASN A 141 3.43 8.07 -6.22
C ASN A 141 4.14 9.22 -6.95
N PHE A 142 4.71 10.17 -6.21
CA PHE A 142 5.42 11.32 -6.77
C PHE A 142 6.95 11.13 -6.88
N ASP A 143 7.52 10.06 -6.34
CA ASP A 143 8.95 9.73 -6.49
C ASP A 143 9.19 8.44 -7.28
N SER A 144 8.11 7.78 -7.70
CA SER A 144 8.16 6.54 -8.50
C SER A 144 6.83 6.29 -9.21
N GLY A 145 6.85 5.45 -10.21
CA GLY A 145 5.65 5.07 -10.95
C GLY A 145 5.20 6.12 -11.99
N PRO A 146 3.98 5.98 -12.53
CA PRO A 146 3.51 6.77 -13.68
C PRO A 146 3.48 8.29 -13.43
N MET A 147 3.01 8.75 -12.27
CA MET A 147 2.95 10.18 -11.95
C MET A 147 4.35 10.80 -11.93
N PHE A 148 5.31 10.12 -11.32
CA PHE A 148 6.71 10.55 -11.32
C PHE A 148 7.30 10.59 -12.73
N GLN A 149 7.01 9.58 -13.56
CA GLN A 149 7.51 9.54 -14.94
C GLN A 149 6.91 10.67 -15.79
N ASP A 150 5.64 10.99 -15.60
CA ASP A 150 5.00 12.12 -16.29
C ASP A 150 5.68 13.45 -15.92
N ILE A 151 5.85 13.71 -14.61
CA ILE A 151 6.57 14.91 -14.12
C ILE A 151 7.99 14.96 -14.69
N LYS A 152 8.70 13.84 -14.69
CA LYS A 152 10.09 13.79 -15.17
C LYS A 152 10.23 14.02 -16.67
N ALA A 153 9.27 13.53 -17.45
CA ALA A 153 9.28 13.64 -18.90
C ALA A 153 8.81 15.02 -19.41
N THR A 154 7.85 15.63 -18.72
CA THR A 154 7.13 16.81 -19.23
C THR A 154 7.28 18.07 -18.37
N GLY A 155 7.76 17.94 -17.14
CA GLY A 155 7.72 19.01 -16.13
C GLY A 155 6.30 19.30 -15.61
N ALA A 156 5.35 18.41 -15.92
CA ALA A 156 3.95 18.56 -15.54
C ALA A 156 3.35 17.25 -15.06
N LEU A 157 2.23 17.34 -14.36
CA LEU A 157 1.40 16.20 -13.92
C LEU A 157 0.03 16.32 -14.59
N HIS A 158 -0.35 15.34 -15.41
CA HIS A 158 -1.59 15.34 -16.17
C HIS A 158 -2.57 14.33 -15.58
N LEU A 159 -3.58 14.79 -14.82
CA LEU A 159 -4.59 13.92 -14.21
C LEU A 159 -6.00 14.52 -14.29
N PRO A 160 -7.05 13.69 -14.38
CA PRO A 160 -8.44 14.16 -14.42
C PRO A 160 -9.02 14.29 -13.00
N ALA A 161 -8.34 15.03 -12.12
CA ALA A 161 -8.74 15.20 -10.73
C ALA A 161 -9.25 16.60 -10.38
N ALA A 162 -9.29 17.54 -11.36
CA ALA A 162 -9.67 18.93 -11.14
C ALA A 162 -8.92 19.55 -9.94
N ASP A 163 -9.63 20.20 -9.03
CA ASP A 163 -9.13 20.79 -7.78
C ASP A 163 -9.38 19.93 -6.54
N ALA A 164 -9.78 18.66 -6.76
CA ALA A 164 -10.11 17.75 -5.67
C ALA A 164 -8.91 17.51 -4.74
N LYS A 165 -9.20 17.38 -3.46
CA LYS A 165 -8.20 17.17 -2.42
C LYS A 165 -8.07 15.70 -2.02
N ILE A 166 -6.87 15.30 -1.65
CA ILE A 166 -6.52 13.94 -1.23
C ILE A 166 -5.67 14.02 0.03
N SER A 167 -6.00 13.23 1.03
CA SER A 167 -5.19 13.11 2.26
C SER A 167 -4.08 12.06 2.05
N PHE A 168 -3.06 12.43 1.26
CA PHE A 168 -1.93 11.56 0.95
C PHE A 168 -1.22 11.07 2.20
N ILE A 169 -0.82 9.79 2.21
CA ILE A 169 -0.10 9.17 3.32
C ILE A 169 1.30 8.72 2.91
N ASP A 170 2.28 8.88 3.80
CA ASP A 170 3.60 8.30 3.62
C ASP A 170 3.58 6.79 3.91
N LEU A 171 4.18 5.98 3.04
CA LEU A 171 4.23 4.52 3.23
C LEU A 171 4.95 4.10 4.52
N ARG A 172 5.83 4.97 5.08
CA ARG A 172 6.51 4.74 6.36
C ARG A 172 5.52 4.74 7.53
N ASP A 173 4.45 5.55 7.45
CA ASP A 173 3.39 5.55 8.45
C ASP A 173 2.53 4.28 8.33
N ILE A 174 2.24 3.82 7.11
CA ILE A 174 1.55 2.55 6.89
C ILE A 174 2.36 1.39 7.47
N ALA A 175 3.66 1.38 7.23
CA ALA A 175 4.56 0.36 7.78
C ALA A 175 4.62 0.42 9.32
N ALA A 176 4.64 1.61 9.90
CA ALA A 176 4.63 1.80 11.36
C ALA A 176 3.32 1.31 12.00
N VAL A 177 2.16 1.59 11.38
CA VAL A 177 0.87 1.04 11.84
C VAL A 177 0.84 -0.48 11.68
N GLY A 178 1.35 -1.01 10.57
CA GLY A 178 1.49 -2.46 10.35
C GLY A 178 2.38 -3.12 11.40
N PHE A 179 3.48 -2.48 11.76
CA PHE A 179 4.37 -2.92 12.84
C PHE A 179 3.64 -2.96 14.19
N ALA A 180 2.97 -1.87 14.56
CA ALA A 180 2.21 -1.80 15.82
C ALA A 180 1.11 -2.88 15.86
N ALA A 181 0.39 -3.10 14.77
CA ALA A 181 -0.65 -4.13 14.69
C ALA A 181 -0.09 -5.56 14.80
N LEU A 182 1.11 -5.81 14.30
CA LEU A 182 1.77 -7.11 14.38
C LEU A 182 2.42 -7.37 15.74
N THR A 183 2.96 -6.37 16.41
CA THR A 183 3.76 -6.53 17.63
C THR A 183 3.02 -6.11 18.89
N GLY A 184 2.13 -5.15 18.79
CA GLY A 184 1.35 -4.60 19.90
C GLY A 184 0.10 -5.39 20.28
N SER A 185 -0.70 -4.82 21.16
CA SER A 185 -2.00 -5.31 21.61
C SER A 185 -3.12 -4.32 21.27
N GLY A 186 -4.38 -4.79 21.30
CA GLY A 186 -5.55 -3.91 21.06
C GLY A 186 -5.91 -3.68 19.58
N HIS A 187 -5.24 -4.37 18.65
CA HIS A 187 -5.45 -4.21 17.20
C HIS A 187 -6.28 -5.35 16.58
N ILE A 188 -6.61 -6.39 17.36
CA ILE A 188 -7.38 -7.54 16.87
C ILE A 188 -8.79 -7.11 16.49
N ASN A 189 -9.25 -7.58 15.30
CA ASN A 189 -10.57 -7.32 14.72
C ASN A 189 -10.85 -5.80 14.56
N LYS A 190 -9.82 -5.06 14.16
CA LYS A 190 -9.89 -3.62 13.86
C LYS A 190 -9.67 -3.36 12.37
N ALA A 191 -10.18 -2.23 11.93
CA ALA A 191 -9.85 -1.64 10.63
C ALA A 191 -9.44 -0.18 10.86
N TYR A 192 -8.36 0.25 10.24
CA TYR A 192 -7.82 1.59 10.34
C TYR A 192 -7.79 2.26 8.97
N THR A 193 -8.39 3.44 8.88
CA THR A 193 -8.32 4.27 7.66
C THR A 193 -7.11 5.20 7.76
N LEU A 194 -6.06 4.89 7.01
CA LEU A 194 -4.78 5.55 7.17
C LEU A 194 -4.64 6.71 6.19
N THR A 195 -4.53 7.93 6.73
CA THR A 195 -4.36 9.16 5.96
C THR A 195 -3.16 9.96 6.49
N GLY A 196 -2.64 10.86 5.65
CA GLY A 196 -1.80 11.93 6.15
C GLY A 196 -2.59 12.91 7.02
N LYS A 197 -1.89 13.90 7.57
CA LYS A 197 -2.48 14.92 8.46
C LYS A 197 -3.18 16.05 7.70
N GLU A 198 -2.95 16.18 6.42
CA GLU A 198 -3.46 17.24 5.56
C GLU A 198 -4.10 16.67 4.29
N SER A 199 -5.07 17.40 3.74
CA SER A 199 -5.71 17.07 2.47
C SER A 199 -5.29 18.10 1.43
N LEU A 200 -4.56 17.66 0.39
CA LEU A 200 -3.92 18.49 -0.62
C LEU A 200 -4.53 18.24 -2.00
N SER A 201 -4.71 19.31 -2.77
CA SER A 201 -4.95 19.24 -4.22
C SER A 201 -3.64 18.94 -4.95
N TYR A 202 -3.73 18.50 -6.20
CA TYR A 202 -2.52 18.34 -7.02
C TYR A 202 -1.84 19.67 -7.33
N PHE A 203 -2.54 20.80 -7.30
CA PHE A 203 -1.92 22.14 -7.39
C PHE A 203 -0.98 22.39 -6.21
N GLU A 204 -1.46 22.15 -4.99
CA GLU A 204 -0.65 22.29 -3.75
C GLU A 204 0.53 21.28 -3.74
N VAL A 205 0.32 20.07 -4.23
CA VAL A 205 1.38 19.06 -4.34
C VAL A 205 2.50 19.50 -5.27
N VAL A 206 2.19 19.94 -6.50
CA VAL A 206 3.23 20.33 -7.47
C VAL A 206 3.95 21.62 -7.04
N GLU A 207 3.29 22.50 -6.30
CA GLU A 207 3.94 23.67 -5.68
C GLU A 207 5.03 23.23 -4.68
N LYS A 208 4.69 22.32 -3.75
CA LYS A 208 5.64 21.75 -2.79
C LYS A 208 6.80 21.03 -3.48
N LEU A 209 6.52 20.24 -4.53
CA LEU A 209 7.54 19.55 -5.34
C LEU A 209 8.43 20.56 -6.08
N SER A 210 7.87 21.66 -6.61
CA SER A 210 8.62 22.70 -7.29
C SER A 210 9.61 23.39 -6.36
N ILE A 211 9.18 23.74 -5.15
CA ILE A 211 10.04 24.35 -4.12
C ILE A 211 11.23 23.44 -3.80
N ALA A 212 10.99 22.14 -3.56
CA ALA A 212 12.03 21.21 -3.16
C ALA A 212 13.00 20.85 -4.29
N SER A 213 12.50 20.74 -5.54
CA SER A 213 13.33 20.40 -6.69
C SER A 213 14.10 21.60 -7.26
N GLY A 214 13.69 22.82 -6.94
CA GLY A 214 14.16 24.04 -7.59
C GLY A 214 13.76 24.14 -9.07
N LYS A 215 12.83 23.29 -9.54
CA LYS A 215 12.33 23.26 -10.92
C LYS A 215 10.84 23.59 -10.92
N ARG A 216 10.39 24.28 -11.95
CA ARG A 216 8.96 24.52 -12.12
C ARG A 216 8.25 23.23 -12.53
N ILE A 217 7.40 22.69 -11.65
CA ILE A 217 6.51 21.58 -11.92
C ILE A 217 5.08 22.13 -11.92
N THR A 218 4.27 21.75 -12.90
CA THR A 218 2.89 22.24 -13.01
C THR A 218 1.89 21.09 -12.95
N TYR A 219 0.67 21.37 -12.49
CA TYR A 219 -0.44 20.46 -12.63
C TYR A 219 -1.33 20.92 -13.77
N VAL A 220 -1.63 20.04 -14.70
CA VAL A 220 -2.51 20.24 -15.83
C VAL A 220 -3.75 19.35 -15.65
N PRO A 221 -4.87 19.90 -15.18
CA PRO A 221 -6.10 19.12 -15.11
C PRO A 221 -6.59 18.81 -16.53
N ILE A 222 -6.61 17.52 -16.84
CA ILE A 222 -7.15 17.01 -18.11
C ILE A 222 -8.56 16.45 -17.91
N SER A 223 -9.31 16.28 -18.99
CA SER A 223 -10.60 15.60 -18.96
C SER A 223 -10.43 14.08 -18.80
N GLU A 224 -11.47 13.40 -18.34
CA GLU A 224 -11.47 11.93 -18.31
C GLU A 224 -11.33 11.32 -19.72
N ALA A 225 -11.87 11.98 -20.74
CA ALA A 225 -11.76 11.54 -22.13
C ALA A 225 -10.30 11.62 -22.64
N GLU A 226 -9.59 12.70 -22.35
CA GLU A 226 -8.17 12.86 -22.70
C GLU A 226 -7.30 11.82 -21.99
N ALA A 227 -7.55 11.59 -20.70
CA ALA A 227 -6.84 10.58 -19.93
C ALA A 227 -7.05 9.17 -20.50
N ARG A 228 -8.30 8.80 -20.82
CA ARG A 228 -8.63 7.53 -21.47
C ARG A 228 -7.91 7.36 -22.80
N ALA A 229 -7.95 8.37 -23.66
CA ALA A 229 -7.26 8.34 -24.94
C ALA A 229 -5.74 8.14 -24.77
N GLY A 230 -5.12 8.76 -23.78
CA GLY A 230 -3.71 8.58 -23.46
C GLY A 230 -3.39 7.15 -23.02
N LEU A 231 -4.20 6.56 -22.13
CA LEU A 231 -4.03 5.19 -21.65
C LEU A 231 -4.26 4.15 -22.77
N MET A 232 -5.27 4.36 -23.63
CA MET A 232 -5.50 3.51 -24.80
C MET A 232 -4.31 3.56 -25.77
N LYS A 233 -3.75 4.73 -26.03
CA LYS A 233 -2.54 4.90 -26.86
C LYS A 233 -1.32 4.18 -26.25
N ALA A 234 -1.25 4.10 -24.92
CA ALA A 234 -0.22 3.36 -24.21
C ALA A 234 -0.52 1.84 -24.10
N ALA A 235 -1.54 1.34 -24.82
CA ALA A 235 -1.98 -0.05 -24.84
C ALA A 235 -2.32 -0.61 -23.43
N VAL A 236 -2.83 0.22 -22.54
CA VAL A 236 -3.34 -0.21 -21.23
C VAL A 236 -4.67 -0.98 -21.48
N PRO A 237 -4.87 -2.16 -20.87
CA PRO A 237 -6.12 -2.90 -20.99
C PRO A 237 -7.35 -2.09 -20.56
N ASP A 238 -8.47 -2.23 -21.29
CA ASP A 238 -9.70 -1.46 -21.07
C ASP A 238 -10.21 -1.57 -19.63
N GLU A 239 -10.16 -2.75 -19.04
CA GLU A 239 -10.58 -2.97 -17.64
C GLU A 239 -9.76 -2.12 -16.65
N LEU A 240 -8.46 -1.97 -16.89
CA LEU A 240 -7.59 -1.11 -16.08
C LEU A 240 -7.89 0.37 -16.30
N ILE A 241 -8.22 0.77 -17.54
CA ILE A 241 -8.64 2.13 -17.88
C ILE A 241 -9.93 2.49 -17.14
N GLU A 242 -10.94 1.61 -17.17
CA GLU A 242 -12.21 1.83 -16.47
C GLU A 242 -12.02 1.98 -14.96
N ARG A 243 -11.23 1.10 -14.36
CA ARG A 243 -10.92 1.18 -12.93
C ARG A 243 -10.17 2.46 -12.56
N TRP A 244 -9.20 2.85 -13.38
CA TRP A 244 -8.46 4.08 -13.19
C TRP A 244 -9.38 5.31 -13.29
N ALA A 245 -10.30 5.32 -14.26
CA ALA A 245 -11.29 6.37 -14.42
C ALA A 245 -12.25 6.42 -13.22
N ASP A 246 -12.70 5.28 -12.70
CA ASP A 246 -13.54 5.20 -11.50
C ASP A 246 -12.84 5.76 -10.26
N PHE A 247 -11.56 5.44 -10.07
CA PHE A 247 -10.77 6.04 -8.98
C PHE A 247 -10.71 7.56 -9.07
N HIS A 248 -10.50 8.13 -10.26
CA HIS A 248 -10.45 9.58 -10.43
C HIS A 248 -11.84 10.23 -10.30
N ARG A 249 -12.92 9.55 -10.67
CA ARG A 249 -14.28 10.00 -10.35
C ARG A 249 -14.50 10.09 -8.84
N LYS A 250 -14.11 9.06 -8.08
CA LYS A 250 -14.19 9.05 -6.61
C LYS A 250 -13.35 10.16 -5.98
N ILE A 251 -12.17 10.47 -6.54
CA ILE A 251 -11.34 11.61 -6.12
C ILE A 251 -12.12 12.92 -6.32
N ARG A 252 -12.65 13.18 -7.52
CA ARG A 252 -13.45 14.40 -7.82
C ARG A 252 -14.69 14.52 -6.96
N GLN A 253 -15.28 13.43 -6.51
CA GLN A 253 -16.40 13.38 -5.57
C GLN A 253 -16.00 13.63 -4.12
N GLY A 254 -14.69 13.83 -3.83
CA GLY A 254 -14.17 14.10 -2.49
C GLY A 254 -14.02 12.87 -1.59
N HIS A 255 -14.15 11.66 -2.12
CA HIS A 255 -14.05 10.44 -1.30
C HIS A 255 -12.65 10.23 -0.70
N CYS A 256 -11.62 10.84 -1.29
CA CYS A 256 -10.24 10.74 -0.82
C CYS A 256 -9.78 11.94 0.03
N SER A 257 -10.67 12.92 0.29
CA SER A 257 -10.31 14.12 1.04
C SER A 257 -10.36 14.00 2.57
N PRO A 258 -11.16 13.11 3.20
CA PRO A 258 -11.21 13.02 4.65
C PRO A 258 -9.85 12.71 5.27
N VAL A 259 -9.58 13.36 6.41
CA VAL A 259 -8.41 13.10 7.27
C VAL A 259 -8.89 12.34 8.50
N THR A 260 -8.20 11.27 8.87
CA THR A 260 -8.51 10.46 10.07
C THR A 260 -7.42 10.61 11.13
N ALA A 261 -7.74 10.24 12.36
CA ALA A 261 -6.79 10.20 13.45
C ALA A 261 -6.11 8.84 13.64
N ASP A 262 -6.45 7.84 12.82
CA ASP A 262 -6.07 6.44 13.07
C ASP A 262 -4.56 6.23 13.13
N VAL A 263 -3.78 6.89 12.27
CA VAL A 263 -2.31 6.81 12.31
C VAL A 263 -1.81 7.30 13.67
N GLU A 264 -2.21 8.50 14.07
CA GLU A 264 -1.78 9.12 15.33
C GLU A 264 -2.20 8.30 16.55
N LEU A 265 -3.42 7.77 16.55
CA LEU A 265 -3.94 6.92 17.62
C LEU A 265 -3.16 5.59 17.74
N VAL A 266 -2.72 5.01 16.63
CA VAL A 266 -2.04 3.72 16.65
C VAL A 266 -0.56 3.85 16.96
N ILE A 267 0.14 4.85 16.39
CA ILE A 267 1.60 4.96 16.53
C ILE A 267 2.05 6.07 17.48
N GLY A 268 1.12 6.84 18.06
CA GLY A 268 1.43 7.84 19.09
C GLY A 268 2.16 9.08 18.58
N ARG A 269 2.23 9.29 17.28
CA ARG A 269 2.82 10.49 16.66
C ARG A 269 2.02 10.96 15.46
N THR A 270 2.17 12.23 15.12
CA THR A 270 1.59 12.81 13.90
C THR A 270 2.12 12.08 12.65
N PRO A 271 1.26 11.80 11.65
CA PRO A 271 1.68 11.31 10.35
C PRO A 271 2.73 12.22 9.70
N ILE A 272 3.61 11.64 8.91
CA ILE A 272 4.62 12.38 8.14
C ILE A 272 3.90 13.38 7.23
N MET A 273 4.26 14.67 7.35
CA MET A 273 3.70 15.73 6.52
C MET A 273 4.27 15.67 5.11
N PHE A 274 3.53 16.16 4.13
CA PHE A 274 3.98 16.14 2.73
C PHE A 274 5.30 16.92 2.54
N ASP A 275 5.48 18.03 3.24
CA ASP A 275 6.74 18.80 3.22
C ASP A 275 7.95 17.99 3.73
N GLN A 276 7.76 17.17 4.78
CA GLN A 276 8.81 16.29 5.27
C GLN A 276 9.13 15.18 4.25
N TYR A 277 8.09 14.58 3.66
CA TYR A 277 8.28 13.60 2.58
C TYR A 277 9.08 14.18 1.42
N VAL A 278 8.69 15.37 0.94
CA VAL A 278 9.38 16.04 -0.18
C VAL A 278 10.85 16.31 0.15
N LYS A 279 11.15 16.75 1.36
CA LYS A 279 12.53 16.96 1.84
C LYS A 279 13.32 15.65 1.88
N ASP A 280 12.73 14.57 2.42
CA ASP A 280 13.41 13.28 2.58
C ASP A 280 13.74 12.61 1.24
N TYR A 281 12.94 12.89 0.21
CA TYR A 281 13.06 12.29 -1.14
C TYR A 281 13.51 13.32 -2.20
N GLU A 282 14.03 14.48 -1.80
CA GLU A 282 14.39 15.58 -2.73
C GLU A 282 15.31 15.15 -3.88
N ALA A 283 16.18 14.17 -3.65
CA ALA A 283 17.08 13.62 -4.67
C ALA A 283 16.36 12.99 -5.87
N ALA A 284 15.09 12.59 -5.71
CA ALA A 284 14.30 12.02 -6.80
C ALA A 284 13.94 13.06 -7.85
N TRP A 285 13.83 14.34 -7.46
CA TRP A 285 13.40 15.45 -8.34
C TRP A 285 14.53 16.36 -8.80
N LYS A 286 15.71 16.28 -8.19
CA LYS A 286 16.94 16.98 -8.62
C LYS A 286 17.57 16.28 -9.82
#